data_3c7a9ca15869fa3fb31b6431dca9a38b
#
_entry.id   3c7a9ca15869fa3fb31b6431dca9a38b
#
_cell.length_a   1.000
_cell.length_b   1.000
_cell.length_c   1.000
_cell.angle_alpha   90.00
_cell.angle_beta   90.00
_cell.angle_gamma   90.00
#
_symmetry.space_group_name_H-M   'P 1'
#
loop_
_entity.id
_entity.type
_entity.pdbx_description
1 polymer ?
#
loop_
_entity_poly.entity_id
_entity_poly.type
_entity_poly.pdbx_seq_one_letter_code
_entity_poly.pdbx_strand_id
1 'polypeptide(L)'
;LINLKNKKYIFRTTPPKIRGSQILADITKDRGIKKVAISYNKDKDYEIFAKKYSDLLNKNNIKTTILISHNVNINDYSKHISALTAAGGDALAIISDFESGGNQIIKSIVDAGMFNTLILNDEMIDKKTIKIFKEENLRKSFGYVHGLSNIGSNKFFKLAQEAGLDPNNPYLAETYDAAAIVILSNYEKFFSDQTSNKNYVHSVSNKPGIKIYPGDLTKAINILKEGKLINYEGATNVEFNETGDTNGAFLEVDFKKRKIKSKKIR
;
A
#
# COMPACT_ATOMS: atom_id res chain seq x y z
N LEU A 1 9.00 6.75 -11.80
CA LEU A 1 9.25 5.41 -12.38
C LEU A 1 8.17 4.97 -13.39
N ILE A 2 6.95 5.52 -13.32
CA ILE A 2 5.82 5.14 -14.20
C ILE A 2 6.09 5.43 -15.69
N ASN A 3 7.00 6.34 -16.01
CA ASN A 3 7.26 6.83 -17.38
C ASN A 3 8.60 6.37 -18.00
N LEU A 4 9.25 5.36 -17.46
CA LEU A 4 10.50 4.86 -18.04
C LEU A 4 10.22 4.03 -19.31
N LYS A 5 10.88 4.40 -20.42
CA LYS A 5 10.71 3.74 -21.73
C LYS A 5 11.17 2.26 -21.76
N ASN A 6 11.99 1.81 -20.81
CA ASN A 6 12.52 0.44 -20.73
C ASN A 6 12.22 -0.19 -19.36
N LYS A 7 10.96 -0.48 -19.08
CA LYS A 7 10.55 -1.16 -17.83
C LYS A 7 10.92 -2.64 -17.75
N LYS A 8 11.37 -3.25 -18.84
CA LYS A 8 11.66 -4.68 -18.95
C LYS A 8 12.62 -5.24 -17.87
N TYR A 9 13.47 -4.37 -17.32
CA TYR A 9 14.51 -4.73 -16.35
C TYR A 9 14.31 -4.08 -14.98
N ILE A 10 13.13 -3.46 -14.74
CA ILE A 10 12.83 -2.80 -13.47
C ILE A 10 11.73 -3.59 -12.78
N PHE A 11 12.04 -4.06 -11.57
CA PHE A 11 11.13 -4.81 -10.73
C PHE A 11 10.98 -4.10 -9.38
N ARG A 12 9.75 -4.03 -8.87
CA ARG A 12 9.46 -3.41 -7.59
C ARG A 12 8.82 -4.42 -6.65
N THR A 13 9.48 -4.72 -5.56
CA THR A 13 8.95 -5.55 -4.47
C THR A 13 7.96 -4.79 -3.59
N THR A 14 7.94 -3.45 -3.68
CA THR A 14 6.93 -2.60 -3.06
C THR A 14 5.80 -2.32 -4.06
N PRO A 15 4.52 -2.51 -3.70
CA PRO A 15 3.42 -2.20 -4.61
C PRO A 15 3.39 -0.72 -4.98
N PRO A 16 2.99 -0.37 -6.20
CA PRO A 16 2.90 1.03 -6.60
C PRO A 16 1.81 1.75 -5.80
N LYS A 17 2.07 2.99 -5.37
CA LYS A 17 1.13 3.83 -4.58
C LYS A 17 -0.29 3.85 -5.17
N ILE A 18 -0.40 3.89 -6.50
CA ILE A 18 -1.69 3.88 -7.20
C ILE A 18 -2.52 2.61 -6.95
N ARG A 19 -1.91 1.49 -6.55
CA ARG A 19 -2.63 0.27 -6.17
C ARG A 19 -3.50 0.52 -4.93
N GLY A 20 -3.05 1.36 -4.01
CA GLY A 20 -3.81 1.77 -2.84
C GLY A 20 -5.15 2.44 -3.19
N SER A 21 -5.24 3.14 -4.33
CA SER A 21 -6.50 3.75 -4.77
C SER A 21 -7.58 2.71 -5.08
N GLN A 22 -7.20 1.55 -5.65
CA GLN A 22 -8.13 0.45 -5.88
C GLN A 22 -8.60 -0.16 -4.56
N ILE A 23 -7.65 -0.43 -3.66
CA ILE A 23 -7.96 -0.99 -2.33
C ILE A 23 -8.93 -0.07 -1.57
N LEU A 24 -8.66 1.24 -1.59
CA LEU A 24 -9.49 2.21 -0.89
C LEU A 24 -10.90 2.30 -1.51
N ALA A 25 -11.02 2.21 -2.85
CA ALA A 25 -12.30 2.20 -3.54
C ALA A 25 -13.13 0.94 -3.18
N ASP A 26 -12.48 -0.22 -3.14
CA ASP A 26 -13.14 -1.48 -2.77
C ASP A 26 -13.63 -1.45 -1.31
N ILE A 27 -12.82 -0.93 -0.39
CA ILE A 27 -13.23 -0.75 1.02
C ILE A 27 -14.41 0.21 1.11
N THR A 28 -14.35 1.34 0.41
CA THR A 28 -15.42 2.37 0.40
C THR A 28 -16.75 1.78 -0.08
N LYS A 29 -16.70 0.98 -1.15
CA LYS A 29 -17.86 0.26 -1.68
C LYS A 29 -18.42 -0.74 -0.66
N ASP A 30 -17.57 -1.59 -0.09
CA ASP A 30 -17.97 -2.62 0.88
C ASP A 30 -18.62 -2.03 2.15
N ARG A 31 -18.26 -0.78 2.47
CA ARG A 31 -18.84 -0.04 3.61
C ARG A 31 -20.14 0.69 3.26
N GLY A 32 -20.61 0.59 2.03
CA GLY A 32 -21.89 1.15 1.60
C GLY A 32 -21.90 2.68 1.50
N ILE A 33 -20.76 3.35 1.48
CA ILE A 33 -20.63 4.80 1.27
C ILE A 33 -21.17 5.14 -0.12
N LYS A 34 -21.93 6.22 -0.25
CA LYS A 34 -22.54 6.64 -1.53
C LYS A 34 -21.99 7.96 -2.06
N LYS A 35 -21.50 8.84 -1.20
CA LYS A 35 -21.00 10.16 -1.56
C LYS A 35 -19.70 10.44 -0.81
N VAL A 36 -18.63 10.77 -1.55
CA VAL A 36 -17.29 11.05 -1.00
C VAL A 36 -16.79 12.39 -1.47
N ALA A 37 -16.43 13.27 -0.51
CA ALA A 37 -15.57 14.41 -0.77
C ALA A 37 -14.13 13.96 -0.74
N ILE A 38 -13.26 14.46 -1.61
CA ILE A 38 -11.85 14.08 -1.68
C ILE A 38 -10.98 15.33 -1.57
N SER A 39 -10.14 15.34 -0.54
CA SER A 39 -9.06 16.30 -0.35
C SER A 39 -7.72 15.59 -0.57
N TYR A 40 -6.83 16.14 -1.38
CA TYR A 40 -5.53 15.53 -1.64
C TYR A 40 -4.39 16.54 -1.59
N ASN A 41 -3.22 16.09 -1.17
CA ASN A 41 -1.99 16.86 -1.24
C ASN A 41 -1.67 17.21 -2.70
N LYS A 42 -1.28 18.46 -2.98
CA LYS A 42 -1.02 18.98 -4.33
C LYS A 42 0.15 18.31 -5.05
N ASP A 43 0.89 17.43 -4.40
CA ASP A 43 1.93 16.63 -5.04
C ASP A 43 1.36 15.72 -6.14
N LYS A 44 2.14 15.50 -7.19
CA LYS A 44 1.71 14.77 -8.40
C LYS A 44 1.29 13.33 -8.12
N ASP A 45 1.95 12.63 -7.21
CA ASP A 45 1.64 11.23 -6.91
C ASP A 45 0.30 11.11 -6.16
N TYR A 46 0.00 12.05 -5.25
CA TYR A 46 -1.30 12.11 -4.58
C TYR A 46 -2.42 12.57 -5.53
N GLU A 47 -2.12 13.47 -6.47
CA GLU A 47 -3.07 13.86 -7.52
C GLU A 47 -3.47 12.67 -8.38
N ILE A 48 -2.49 11.88 -8.84
CA ILE A 48 -2.73 10.67 -9.64
C ILE A 48 -3.55 9.66 -8.84
N PHE A 49 -3.21 9.45 -7.58
CA PHE A 49 -3.95 8.58 -6.67
C PHE A 49 -5.40 9.05 -6.52
N ALA A 50 -5.62 10.32 -6.18
CA ALA A 50 -6.94 10.89 -5.91
C ALA A 50 -7.84 10.87 -7.13
N LYS A 51 -7.33 11.19 -8.32
CA LYS A 51 -8.05 11.06 -9.59
C LYS A 51 -8.45 9.62 -9.86
N LYS A 52 -7.51 8.67 -9.73
CA LYS A 52 -7.80 7.24 -9.92
C LYS A 52 -8.83 6.74 -8.92
N TYR A 53 -8.73 7.14 -7.66
CA TYR A 53 -9.70 6.79 -6.63
C TYR A 53 -11.09 7.32 -6.98
N SER A 54 -11.20 8.60 -7.37
CA SER A 54 -12.47 9.22 -7.83
C SER A 54 -13.09 8.46 -9.02
N ASP A 55 -12.28 8.10 -10.02
CA ASP A 55 -12.74 7.34 -11.18
C ASP A 55 -13.30 5.97 -10.79
N LEU A 56 -12.62 5.29 -9.86
CA LEU A 56 -13.03 3.99 -9.34
C LEU A 56 -14.31 4.07 -8.49
N LEU A 57 -14.46 5.12 -7.69
CA LEU A 57 -15.70 5.40 -6.97
C LEU A 57 -16.87 5.56 -7.93
N ASN A 58 -16.71 6.43 -8.94
CA ASN A 58 -17.77 6.68 -9.94
C ASN A 58 -18.14 5.40 -10.72
N LYS A 59 -17.16 4.55 -11.09
CA LYS A 59 -17.42 3.23 -11.70
C LYS A 59 -18.22 2.29 -10.79
N ASN A 60 -18.12 2.46 -9.47
CA ASN A 60 -18.88 1.71 -8.47
C ASN A 60 -20.19 2.41 -8.05
N ASN A 61 -20.68 3.41 -8.81
CA ASN A 61 -21.86 4.22 -8.50
C ASN A 61 -21.75 4.96 -7.14
N ILE A 62 -20.55 5.36 -6.77
CA ILE A 62 -20.28 6.20 -5.59
C ILE A 62 -19.90 7.59 -6.09
N LYS A 63 -20.70 8.59 -5.76
CA LYS A 63 -20.52 9.96 -6.25
C LYS A 63 -19.33 10.64 -5.56
N THR A 64 -18.36 11.11 -6.34
CA THR A 64 -17.39 12.10 -5.84
C THR A 64 -18.06 13.47 -5.84
N THR A 65 -18.25 14.06 -4.65
CA THR A 65 -18.93 15.36 -4.50
C THR A 65 -18.02 16.53 -4.84
N ILE A 66 -16.75 16.40 -4.48
CA ILE A 66 -15.66 17.33 -4.82
C ILE A 66 -14.34 16.59 -4.84
N LEU A 67 -13.44 17.01 -5.72
CA LEU A 67 -12.04 16.56 -5.79
C LEU A 67 -11.17 17.81 -5.80
N ILE A 68 -10.54 18.13 -4.67
CA ILE A 68 -9.81 19.38 -4.48
C ILE A 68 -8.45 19.15 -3.82
N SER A 69 -7.41 19.79 -4.37
CA SER A 69 -6.08 19.75 -3.77
C SER A 69 -5.95 20.71 -2.59
N HIS A 70 -5.20 20.33 -1.57
CA HIS A 70 -4.74 21.22 -0.53
C HIS A 70 -3.24 21.47 -0.65
N ASN A 71 -2.85 22.70 -0.32
CA ASN A 71 -1.44 23.01 -0.14
C ASN A 71 -1.00 22.52 1.24
N VAL A 72 0.28 22.18 1.36
CA VAL A 72 0.90 21.80 2.63
C VAL A 72 1.56 23.04 3.27
N ASN A 73 1.76 23.00 4.58
CA ASN A 73 2.48 24.03 5.33
C ASN A 73 1.86 25.45 5.19
N ILE A 74 0.54 25.53 5.08
CA ILE A 74 -0.19 26.81 5.16
C ILE A 74 -0.82 26.97 6.54
N ASN A 75 -0.98 28.22 6.99
CA ASN A 75 -1.51 28.52 8.32
C ASN A 75 -3.04 28.51 8.38
N ASP A 76 -3.71 28.59 7.23
CA ASP A 76 -5.17 28.71 7.18
C ASP A 76 -5.78 27.83 6.10
N TYR A 77 -6.59 26.86 6.51
CA TYR A 77 -7.36 25.97 5.65
C TYR A 77 -8.85 26.36 5.55
N SER A 78 -9.28 27.52 6.08
CA SER A 78 -10.71 27.90 6.18
C SER A 78 -11.43 27.84 4.84
N LYS A 79 -10.84 28.39 3.77
CA LYS A 79 -11.42 28.33 2.42
C LYS A 79 -11.56 26.90 1.91
N HIS A 80 -10.57 26.08 2.17
CA HIS A 80 -10.57 24.67 1.76
C HIS A 80 -11.65 23.87 2.52
N ILE A 81 -11.72 24.06 3.84
CA ILE A 81 -12.76 23.47 4.69
C ILE A 81 -14.15 23.91 4.26
N SER A 82 -14.34 25.20 3.97
CA SER A 82 -15.63 25.72 3.49
C SER A 82 -16.06 25.07 2.17
N ALA A 83 -15.14 24.86 1.24
CA ALA A 83 -15.43 24.19 -0.04
C ALA A 83 -15.83 22.73 0.17
N LEU A 84 -15.11 21.99 1.03
CA LEU A 84 -15.43 20.60 1.38
C LEU A 84 -16.80 20.50 2.06
N THR A 85 -17.08 21.42 2.98
CA THR A 85 -18.35 21.52 3.69
C THR A 85 -19.52 21.76 2.75
N ALA A 86 -19.38 22.75 1.85
CA ALA A 86 -20.42 23.06 0.87
C ALA A 86 -20.70 21.90 -0.10
N ALA A 87 -19.69 21.14 -0.47
CA ALA A 87 -19.84 19.94 -1.31
C ALA A 87 -20.50 18.77 -0.56
N GLY A 88 -20.28 18.66 0.75
CA GLY A 88 -20.84 17.60 1.59
C GLY A 88 -20.42 16.19 1.16
N GLY A 89 -21.03 15.19 1.78
CA GLY A 89 -20.80 13.78 1.50
C GLY A 89 -21.05 12.92 2.73
N ASP A 90 -21.10 11.60 2.53
CA ASP A 90 -21.20 10.62 3.63
C ASP A 90 -19.85 10.45 4.33
N ALA A 91 -18.76 10.71 3.59
CA ALA A 91 -17.39 10.61 4.07
C ALA A 91 -16.47 11.61 3.35
N LEU A 92 -15.35 11.91 4.01
CA LEU A 92 -14.25 12.69 3.44
C LEU A 92 -13.01 11.81 3.33
N ALA A 93 -12.48 11.66 2.12
CA ALA A 93 -11.18 11.06 1.90
C ALA A 93 -10.08 12.12 1.97
N ILE A 94 -9.02 11.82 2.72
CA ILE A 94 -7.82 12.67 2.84
C ILE A 94 -6.64 11.85 2.31
N ILE A 95 -6.15 12.23 1.14
CA ILE A 95 -5.05 11.57 0.43
C ILE A 95 -3.80 12.42 0.56
N SER A 96 -2.96 12.08 1.51
CA SER A 96 -1.79 12.87 1.87
C SER A 96 -0.79 11.99 2.63
N ASP A 97 0.30 12.58 3.08
CA ASP A 97 1.08 12.04 4.19
C ASP A 97 0.92 12.90 5.44
N PHE A 98 1.12 12.28 6.58
CA PHE A 98 0.86 12.93 7.88
C PHE A 98 1.82 14.08 8.14
N GLU A 99 3.09 13.92 7.81
CA GLU A 99 4.14 14.91 8.15
C GLU A 99 4.16 16.11 7.20
N SER A 100 3.83 15.91 5.92
CA SER A 100 3.80 17.00 4.91
C SER A 100 2.44 17.73 4.87
N GLY A 101 1.90 18.07 6.03
CA GLY A 101 0.68 18.88 6.17
C GLY A 101 -0.61 18.10 6.35
N GLY A 102 -0.59 16.77 6.20
CA GLY A 102 -1.77 15.93 6.45
C GLY A 102 -2.29 16.07 7.89
N ASN A 103 -1.40 16.24 8.86
CA ASN A 103 -1.75 16.49 10.26
C ASN A 103 -2.53 17.80 10.47
N GLN A 104 -2.16 18.85 9.75
CA GLN A 104 -2.82 20.17 9.86
C GLN A 104 -4.21 20.13 9.25
N ILE A 105 -4.35 19.57 8.04
CA ILE A 105 -5.64 19.47 7.37
C ILE A 105 -6.62 18.57 8.13
N ILE A 106 -6.16 17.40 8.63
CA ILE A 106 -7.02 16.51 9.39
C ILE A 106 -7.49 17.14 10.70
N LYS A 107 -6.61 17.87 11.40
CA LYS A 107 -6.97 18.61 12.61
C LYS A 107 -8.04 19.66 12.31
N SER A 108 -7.85 20.48 11.28
CA SER A 108 -8.82 21.50 10.88
C SER A 108 -10.19 20.92 10.53
N ILE A 109 -10.23 19.75 9.87
CA ILE A 109 -11.46 19.05 9.53
C ILE A 109 -12.16 18.49 10.78
N VAL A 110 -11.40 17.89 11.69
CA VAL A 110 -11.92 17.33 12.95
C VAL A 110 -12.45 18.44 13.85
N ASP A 111 -11.73 19.56 13.95
CA ASP A 111 -12.15 20.71 14.75
C ASP A 111 -13.42 21.39 14.19
N ALA A 112 -13.58 21.42 12.88
CA ALA A 112 -14.79 21.93 12.21
C ALA A 112 -16.01 21.00 12.37
N GLY A 113 -15.82 19.71 12.72
CA GLY A 113 -16.89 18.77 13.02
C GLY A 113 -17.80 18.40 11.84
N MET A 114 -17.34 18.62 10.61
CA MET A 114 -18.18 18.55 9.40
C MET A 114 -18.35 17.14 8.82
N PHE A 115 -17.41 16.24 9.09
CA PHE A 115 -17.46 14.85 8.61
C PHE A 115 -17.25 13.88 9.77
N ASN A 116 -18.20 12.95 9.91
CA ASN A 116 -18.14 11.89 10.93
C ASN A 116 -17.39 10.64 10.45
N THR A 117 -17.08 10.56 9.16
CA THR A 117 -16.37 9.43 8.54
C THR A 117 -15.22 9.96 7.71
N LEU A 118 -14.01 9.59 8.10
CA LEU A 118 -12.79 9.90 7.35
C LEU A 118 -12.25 8.65 6.70
N ILE A 119 -11.78 8.78 5.46
CA ILE A 119 -11.17 7.73 4.66
C ILE A 119 -9.71 8.12 4.45
N LEU A 120 -8.79 7.27 4.90
CA LEU A 120 -7.36 7.59 4.96
C LEU A 120 -6.54 6.62 4.12
N ASN A 121 -5.59 7.16 3.34
CA ASN A 121 -4.53 6.33 2.76
C ASN A 121 -3.51 5.92 3.83
N ASP A 122 -2.65 4.98 3.49
CA ASP A 122 -1.65 4.36 4.38
C ASP A 122 -0.72 5.38 5.08
N GLU A 123 -0.23 6.37 4.34
CA GLU A 123 0.68 7.40 4.87
C GLU A 123 0.00 8.38 5.85
N MET A 124 -1.33 8.38 5.91
CA MET A 124 -2.10 9.11 6.92
C MET A 124 -2.38 8.30 8.18
N ILE A 125 -2.02 7.00 8.21
CA ILE A 125 -2.38 6.10 9.31
C ILE A 125 -1.18 5.77 10.17
N ASP A 126 -1.04 6.49 11.27
CA ASP A 126 -0.07 6.19 12.32
C ASP A 126 -0.64 6.45 13.74
N LYS A 127 0.20 6.23 14.77
CA LYS A 127 -0.20 6.48 16.15
C LYS A 127 -0.44 7.97 16.45
N LYS A 128 0.18 8.89 15.69
CA LYS A 128 0.02 10.34 15.86
C LYS A 128 -1.33 10.79 15.30
N THR A 129 -1.71 10.25 14.13
CA THR A 129 -3.01 10.51 13.50
C THR A 129 -4.15 10.19 14.46
N ILE A 130 -4.08 9.04 15.15
CA ILE A 130 -5.14 8.60 16.07
C ILE A 130 -5.33 9.57 17.23
N LYS A 131 -4.28 10.26 17.69
CA LYS A 131 -4.35 11.22 18.79
C LYS A 131 -5.14 12.49 18.43
N ILE A 132 -5.19 12.85 17.16
CA ILE A 132 -5.93 14.02 16.67
C ILE A 132 -7.43 13.78 16.66
N PHE A 133 -7.87 12.55 16.46
CA PHE A 133 -9.29 12.21 16.37
C PHE A 133 -10.02 12.32 17.72
N LYS A 134 -11.23 12.85 17.66
CA LYS A 134 -12.24 12.63 18.71
C LYS A 134 -12.80 11.20 18.55
N GLU A 135 -13.20 10.56 19.66
CA GLU A 135 -13.63 9.15 19.65
C GLU A 135 -14.84 8.89 18.74
N GLU A 136 -15.76 9.85 18.66
CA GLU A 136 -16.94 9.82 17.79
C GLU A 136 -16.60 9.81 16.29
N ASN A 137 -15.54 10.52 15.87
CA ASN A 137 -15.07 10.54 14.48
C ASN A 137 -14.36 9.24 14.12
N LEU A 138 -13.71 8.59 15.09
CA LEU A 138 -12.97 7.34 14.88
C LEU A 138 -13.87 6.14 14.55
N ARG A 139 -15.09 6.10 15.10
CA ARG A 139 -15.95 4.91 15.03
C ARG A 139 -16.31 4.47 13.62
N LYS A 140 -16.39 5.41 12.67
CA LYS A 140 -16.79 5.17 11.28
C LYS A 140 -15.63 5.34 10.31
N SER A 141 -14.52 5.93 10.76
CA SER A 141 -13.36 6.20 9.93
C SER A 141 -12.58 4.91 9.66
N PHE A 142 -11.97 4.83 8.49
CA PHE A 142 -11.26 3.67 8.02
C PHE A 142 -10.18 4.03 7.01
N GLY A 143 -9.37 3.07 6.67
CA GLY A 143 -8.36 3.19 5.65
C GLY A 143 -7.69 1.86 5.38
N TYR A 144 -6.50 1.91 4.83
CA TYR A 144 -5.66 0.74 4.64
C TYR A 144 -4.22 1.03 5.04
N VAL A 145 -3.51 -0.01 5.38
CA VAL A 145 -2.05 0.01 5.52
C VAL A 145 -1.45 -1.12 4.70
N HIS A 146 -0.18 -1.02 4.35
CA HIS A 146 0.55 -2.17 3.82
C HIS A 146 0.56 -3.26 4.88
N GLY A 147 0.22 -4.47 4.49
CA GLY A 147 0.02 -5.57 5.42
C GLY A 147 0.89 -6.76 5.07
N LEU A 148 1.59 -7.25 6.07
CA LEU A 148 2.30 -8.51 6.03
C LEU A 148 1.54 -9.50 6.94
N SER A 149 0.77 -10.41 6.37
CA SER A 149 0.04 -11.43 7.13
C SER A 149 -0.05 -12.74 6.35
N ASN A 150 1.10 -13.37 6.17
CA ASN A 150 1.23 -14.67 5.51
C ASN A 150 2.33 -15.50 6.18
N ILE A 151 2.54 -16.74 5.70
CA ILE A 151 3.58 -17.63 6.23
C ILE A 151 4.97 -16.99 6.06
N GLY A 152 5.23 -16.36 4.93
CA GLY A 152 6.53 -15.73 4.64
C GLY A 152 6.81 -14.55 5.57
N SER A 153 5.82 -13.69 5.82
CA SER A 153 5.98 -12.57 6.75
C SER A 153 6.29 -13.03 8.18
N ASN A 154 5.62 -14.09 8.66
CA ASN A 154 5.90 -14.64 10.00
C ASN A 154 7.33 -15.17 10.10
N LYS A 155 7.82 -15.86 9.06
CA LYS A 155 9.22 -16.32 9.01
C LYS A 155 10.20 -15.15 8.97
N PHE A 156 9.90 -14.14 8.14
CA PHE A 156 10.73 -12.93 8.06
C PHE A 156 10.81 -12.19 9.39
N PHE A 157 9.67 -12.00 10.09
CA PHE A 157 9.64 -11.35 11.39
C PHE A 157 10.60 -12.02 12.38
N LYS A 158 10.58 -13.37 12.43
CA LYS A 158 11.49 -14.14 13.29
C LYS A 158 12.95 -13.90 12.90
N LEU A 159 13.29 -14.00 11.62
CA LEU A 159 14.65 -13.76 11.12
C LEU A 159 15.15 -12.33 11.44
N ALA A 160 14.31 -11.32 11.23
CA ALA A 160 14.66 -9.93 11.51
C ALA A 160 14.94 -9.74 13.02
N GLN A 161 14.10 -10.31 13.89
CA GLN A 161 14.31 -10.26 15.35
C GLN A 161 15.60 -10.98 15.77
N GLU A 162 15.87 -12.16 15.21
CA GLU A 162 17.11 -12.92 15.47
C GLU A 162 18.35 -12.14 15.00
N ALA A 163 18.22 -11.31 13.95
CA ALA A 163 19.27 -10.41 13.48
C ALA A 163 19.36 -9.08 14.26
N GLY A 164 18.54 -8.88 15.30
CA GLY A 164 18.50 -7.65 16.09
C GLY A 164 17.86 -6.45 15.37
N LEU A 165 17.07 -6.70 14.31
CA LEU A 165 16.36 -5.67 13.54
C LEU A 165 14.89 -5.56 13.99
N ASP A 166 14.33 -4.34 13.94
CA ASP A 166 12.88 -4.16 14.09
C ASP A 166 12.17 -4.61 12.81
N PRO A 167 11.41 -5.72 12.84
CA PRO A 167 10.72 -6.23 11.64
C PRO A 167 9.66 -5.29 11.09
N ASN A 168 9.24 -4.27 11.86
CA ASN A 168 8.26 -3.27 11.44
C ASN A 168 8.90 -2.05 10.76
N ASN A 169 10.21 -2.00 10.62
CA ASN A 169 10.85 -0.93 9.88
C ASN A 169 10.33 -0.88 8.44
N PRO A 170 9.92 0.31 7.96
CA PRO A 170 9.44 0.47 6.60
C PRO A 170 10.42 -0.09 5.57
N TYR A 171 9.89 -0.80 4.58
CA TYR A 171 10.62 -1.39 3.45
C TYR A 171 11.64 -2.49 3.80
N LEU A 172 11.76 -2.91 5.06
CA LEU A 172 12.73 -3.94 5.45
C LEU A 172 12.41 -5.30 4.81
N ALA A 173 11.14 -5.68 4.82
CA ALA A 173 10.67 -6.94 4.22
C ALA A 173 10.84 -6.92 2.69
N GLU A 174 10.48 -5.83 2.05
CA GLU A 174 10.59 -5.65 0.61
C GLU A 174 12.05 -5.63 0.14
N THR A 175 12.95 -5.07 0.95
CA THR A 175 14.39 -5.07 0.68
C THR A 175 14.97 -6.48 0.80
N TYR A 176 14.56 -7.24 1.82
CA TYR A 176 14.94 -8.64 1.97
C TYR A 176 14.49 -9.46 0.75
N ASP A 177 13.25 -9.30 0.32
CA ASP A 177 12.70 -9.99 -0.84
C ASP A 177 13.44 -9.62 -2.13
N ALA A 178 13.74 -8.33 -2.33
CA ALA A 178 14.52 -7.87 -3.49
C ALA A 178 15.90 -8.54 -3.53
N ALA A 179 16.61 -8.59 -2.41
CA ALA A 179 17.93 -9.24 -2.33
C ALA A 179 17.82 -10.75 -2.60
N ALA A 180 16.84 -11.43 -2.02
CA ALA A 180 16.60 -12.86 -2.22
C ALA A 180 16.32 -13.19 -3.69
N ILE A 181 15.47 -12.41 -4.36
CA ILE A 181 15.13 -12.60 -5.78
C ILE A 181 16.35 -12.39 -6.66
N VAL A 182 17.19 -11.36 -6.39
CA VAL A 182 18.44 -11.14 -7.14
C VAL A 182 19.38 -12.34 -7.00
N ILE A 183 19.56 -12.86 -5.79
CA ILE A 183 20.38 -14.05 -5.54
C ILE A 183 19.82 -15.25 -6.30
N LEU A 184 18.54 -15.58 -6.14
CA LEU A 184 17.93 -16.75 -6.74
C LEU A 184 17.90 -16.68 -8.28
N SER A 185 17.63 -15.51 -8.85
CA SER A 185 17.64 -15.33 -10.31
C SER A 185 19.03 -15.52 -10.92
N ASN A 186 20.10 -15.11 -10.20
CA ASN A 186 21.48 -15.35 -10.64
C ASN A 186 21.83 -16.86 -10.55
N TYR A 187 21.42 -17.57 -9.51
CA TYR A 187 21.63 -19.02 -9.41
C TYR A 187 20.85 -19.78 -10.49
N GLU A 188 19.60 -19.41 -10.73
CA GLU A 188 18.82 -20.02 -11.81
C GLU A 188 19.48 -19.80 -13.17
N LYS A 189 19.94 -18.59 -13.45
CA LYS A 189 20.72 -18.29 -14.68
C LYS A 189 21.97 -19.13 -14.77
N PHE A 190 22.70 -19.31 -13.69
CA PHE A 190 23.94 -20.11 -13.65
C PHE A 190 23.69 -21.59 -13.92
N PHE A 191 22.60 -22.16 -13.41
CA PHE A 191 22.25 -23.58 -13.60
C PHE A 191 21.46 -23.86 -14.89
N SER A 192 20.89 -22.83 -15.54
CA SER A 192 20.11 -22.96 -16.76
C SER A 192 21.00 -22.88 -18.00
N ASP A 193 20.49 -23.37 -19.15
CA ASP A 193 21.09 -23.09 -20.44
C ASP A 193 21.07 -21.57 -20.71
N GLN A 194 22.27 -20.99 -20.83
CA GLN A 194 22.47 -19.54 -20.99
C GLN A 194 21.98 -18.97 -22.33
N THR A 195 21.56 -19.82 -23.26
CA THR A 195 21.00 -19.43 -24.57
C THR A 195 19.51 -18.98 -24.46
N SER A 196 18.90 -19.19 -23.32
CA SER A 196 17.49 -18.87 -23.07
C SER A 196 17.24 -17.37 -22.88
N ASN A 197 16.29 -16.78 -23.62
CA ASN A 197 15.76 -15.43 -23.40
C ASN A 197 14.80 -15.34 -22.20
N LYS A 198 14.95 -16.20 -21.22
CA LYS A 198 14.09 -16.33 -20.06
C LYS A 198 14.25 -15.12 -19.12
N ASN A 199 13.12 -14.63 -18.59
CA ASN A 199 13.16 -13.67 -17.51
C ASN A 199 13.35 -14.39 -16.17
N TYR A 200 14.59 -14.48 -15.71
CA TYR A 200 14.95 -15.23 -14.51
C TYR A 200 14.32 -14.64 -13.22
N VAL A 201 14.04 -13.35 -13.18
CA VAL A 201 13.33 -12.74 -12.03
C VAL A 201 11.91 -13.29 -11.94
N HIS A 202 11.15 -13.29 -13.03
CA HIS A 202 9.82 -13.88 -13.07
C HIS A 202 9.84 -15.38 -12.79
N SER A 203 10.86 -16.06 -13.30
CA SER A 203 10.97 -17.52 -13.14
C SER A 203 11.12 -17.98 -11.69
N VAL A 204 11.84 -17.21 -10.86
CA VAL A 204 12.03 -17.56 -9.44
C VAL A 204 10.95 -17.02 -8.53
N SER A 205 10.24 -15.95 -8.92
CA SER A 205 9.28 -15.26 -8.05
C SER A 205 7.82 -15.53 -8.37
N ASN A 206 7.52 -16.08 -9.55
CA ASN A 206 6.15 -16.31 -9.98
C ASN A 206 5.84 -17.80 -10.09
N LYS A 207 4.57 -18.16 -9.96
CA LYS A 207 4.07 -19.53 -10.23
C LYS A 207 4.34 -19.93 -11.68
N PRO A 208 4.51 -21.24 -11.95
CA PRO A 208 4.47 -22.37 -11.00
C PRO A 208 5.82 -22.63 -10.33
N GLY A 209 5.84 -23.33 -9.21
CA GLY A 209 7.07 -23.79 -8.56
C GLY A 209 6.89 -24.19 -7.09
N ILE A 210 7.96 -24.72 -6.52
CA ILE A 210 8.00 -25.04 -5.09
C ILE A 210 8.10 -23.76 -4.30
N LYS A 211 7.17 -23.56 -3.35
CA LYS A 211 7.11 -22.34 -2.52
C LYS A 211 8.37 -22.17 -1.66
N ILE A 212 8.96 -21.00 -1.75
CA ILE A 212 10.14 -20.58 -0.99
C ILE A 212 9.79 -19.37 -0.13
N TYR A 213 10.23 -19.40 1.10
CA TYR A 213 9.99 -18.36 2.08
C TYR A 213 11.30 -17.80 2.65
N PRO A 214 11.27 -16.68 3.39
CA PRO A 214 12.44 -16.18 4.11
C PRO A 214 13.11 -17.27 4.97
N GLY A 215 14.42 -17.34 4.89
CA GLY A 215 15.24 -18.40 5.53
C GLY A 215 15.45 -19.66 4.70
N ASP A 216 14.70 -19.87 3.62
CA ASP A 216 14.78 -21.08 2.80
C ASP A 216 15.73 -20.93 1.57
N LEU A 217 16.62 -19.90 1.51
CA LEU A 217 17.43 -19.61 0.31
C LEU A 217 18.34 -20.78 -0.09
N THR A 218 19.02 -21.43 0.85
CA THR A 218 19.87 -22.59 0.59
C THR A 218 19.06 -23.76 -0.02
N LYS A 219 17.85 -23.99 0.51
CA LYS A 219 16.92 -24.98 -0.03
C LYS A 219 16.53 -24.64 -1.47
N ALA A 220 16.22 -23.38 -1.73
CA ALA A 220 15.85 -22.89 -3.07
C ALA A 220 16.99 -23.13 -4.09
N ILE A 221 18.23 -22.79 -3.72
CA ILE A 221 19.41 -23.00 -4.56
C ILE A 221 19.59 -24.49 -4.92
N ASN A 222 19.41 -25.40 -3.95
CA ASN A 222 19.49 -26.83 -4.20
C ASN A 222 18.40 -27.32 -5.16
N ILE A 223 17.16 -26.82 -5.03
CA ILE A 223 16.05 -27.12 -5.94
C ILE A 223 16.35 -26.64 -7.37
N LEU A 224 16.89 -25.42 -7.52
CA LEU A 224 17.30 -24.87 -8.80
C LEU A 224 18.43 -25.69 -9.45
N LYS A 225 19.41 -26.16 -8.65
CA LYS A 225 20.50 -27.05 -9.10
C LYS A 225 19.98 -28.36 -9.65
N GLU A 226 18.86 -28.86 -9.13
CA GLU A 226 18.17 -30.08 -9.63
C GLU A 226 17.32 -29.78 -10.89
N GLY A 227 17.34 -28.58 -11.44
CA GLY A 227 16.53 -28.18 -12.61
C GLY A 227 15.03 -28.03 -12.32
N LYS A 228 14.64 -27.97 -11.05
CA LYS A 228 13.24 -27.80 -10.64
C LYS A 228 12.87 -26.33 -10.48
N LEU A 229 11.57 -26.03 -10.70
CA LEU A 229 11.04 -24.68 -10.57
C LEU A 229 10.76 -24.32 -9.11
N ILE A 230 11.03 -23.07 -8.76
CA ILE A 230 10.68 -22.47 -7.48
C ILE A 230 9.64 -21.34 -7.68
N ASN A 231 8.92 -21.02 -6.61
CA ASN A 231 8.08 -19.84 -6.47
C ASN A 231 8.45 -19.14 -5.16
N TYR A 232 9.26 -18.10 -5.25
CA TYR A 232 9.64 -17.31 -4.09
C TYR A 232 8.49 -16.40 -3.65
N GLU A 233 7.69 -16.84 -2.69
CA GLU A 233 6.62 -16.01 -2.11
C GLU A 233 7.18 -14.91 -1.17
N GLY A 234 8.37 -15.11 -0.61
CA GLY A 234 9.03 -14.11 0.22
C GLY A 234 8.26 -13.71 1.48
N ALA A 235 8.67 -12.59 2.05
CA ALA A 235 8.01 -11.94 3.18
C ALA A 235 6.72 -11.23 2.75
N THR A 236 6.72 -10.65 1.53
CA THR A 236 5.67 -9.76 1.02
C THR A 236 4.71 -10.42 0.02
N ASN A 237 4.82 -11.73 -0.16
CA ASN A 237 4.07 -12.49 -1.17
C ASN A 237 4.31 -11.95 -2.59
N VAL A 238 5.60 -11.87 -2.96
CA VAL A 238 6.03 -11.29 -4.23
C VAL A 238 5.57 -12.13 -5.41
N GLU A 239 4.82 -11.50 -6.31
CA GLU A 239 4.47 -12.03 -7.62
C GLU A 239 4.44 -10.84 -8.58
N PHE A 240 5.34 -10.80 -9.56
CA PHE A 240 5.44 -9.68 -10.50
C PHE A 240 4.47 -9.84 -11.65
N ASN A 241 3.81 -8.75 -12.00
CA ASN A 241 3.05 -8.64 -13.25
C ASN A 241 3.98 -8.32 -14.44
N GLU A 242 3.42 -8.21 -15.64
CA GLU A 242 4.16 -7.93 -16.88
C GLU A 242 4.94 -6.60 -16.85
N THR A 243 4.55 -5.65 -15.99
CA THR A 243 5.23 -4.36 -15.84
C THR A 243 6.34 -4.38 -14.78
N GLY A 244 6.60 -5.53 -14.14
CA GLY A 244 7.58 -5.67 -13.07
C GLY A 244 7.11 -5.12 -11.71
N ASP A 245 5.81 -4.89 -11.55
CA ASP A 245 5.22 -4.43 -10.30
C ASP A 245 4.57 -5.60 -9.54
N THR A 246 4.64 -5.58 -8.22
CA THR A 246 3.87 -6.49 -7.37
C THR A 246 2.50 -5.93 -7.00
N ASN A 247 1.53 -6.81 -6.79
CA ASN A 247 0.21 -6.40 -6.28
C ASN A 247 0.23 -6.01 -4.80
N GLY A 248 1.18 -6.53 -4.04
CA GLY A 248 1.28 -6.33 -2.59
C GLY A 248 0.14 -6.94 -1.79
N ALA A 249 0.28 -6.88 -0.47
CA ALA A 249 -0.78 -7.22 0.47
C ALA A 249 -1.17 -5.97 1.26
N PHE A 250 -2.47 -5.82 1.51
CA PHE A 250 -3.02 -4.66 2.21
C PHE A 250 -3.95 -5.12 3.33
N LEU A 251 -3.92 -4.41 4.44
CA LEU A 251 -4.82 -4.61 5.55
C LEU A 251 -5.80 -3.45 5.63
N GLU A 252 -7.08 -3.77 5.52
CA GLU A 252 -8.14 -2.83 5.89
C GLU A 252 -8.08 -2.56 7.38
N VAL A 253 -8.13 -1.30 7.79
CA VAL A 253 -8.04 -0.90 9.19
C VAL A 253 -9.23 -0.06 9.63
N ASP A 254 -9.65 -0.31 10.86
CA ASP A 254 -10.61 0.49 11.63
C ASP A 254 -9.89 1.18 12.79
N PHE A 255 -10.47 2.27 13.25
CA PHE A 255 -10.02 2.97 14.44
C PHE A 255 -11.00 2.69 15.58
N LYS A 256 -10.59 1.89 16.56
CA LYS A 256 -11.40 1.55 17.75
C LYS A 256 -10.64 1.84 19.03
N LYS A 257 -11.27 2.57 19.95
CA LYS A 257 -10.68 2.93 21.25
C LYS A 257 -9.27 3.51 21.09
N ARG A 258 -9.11 4.43 20.14
CA ARG A 258 -7.80 5.06 19.79
C ARG A 258 -6.69 4.05 19.46
N LYS A 259 -7.05 2.94 18.83
CA LYS A 259 -6.11 1.93 18.31
C LYS A 259 -6.42 1.60 16.87
N ILE A 260 -5.38 1.38 16.07
CA ILE A 260 -5.50 0.82 14.73
C ILE A 260 -5.80 -0.66 14.89
N LYS A 261 -6.86 -1.14 14.25
CA LYS A 261 -7.22 -2.56 14.23
C LYS A 261 -7.33 -3.03 12.79
N SER A 262 -6.52 -4.02 12.44
CA SER A 262 -6.65 -4.72 11.17
C SER A 262 -7.96 -5.49 11.13
N LYS A 263 -8.65 -5.45 10.01
CA LYS A 263 -9.95 -6.09 9.83
C LYS A 263 -9.91 -7.19 8.78
N LYS A 264 -9.31 -6.94 7.64
CA LYS A 264 -9.36 -7.84 6.47
C LYS A 264 -8.11 -7.66 5.62
N ILE A 265 -7.60 -8.75 5.08
CA ILE A 265 -6.55 -8.74 4.04
C ILE A 265 -7.22 -8.45 2.70
N ARG A 266 -6.59 -7.59 1.89
CA ARG A 266 -7.06 -7.16 0.57
C ARG A 266 -6.00 -7.44 -0.50
#